data_e512ff861c3ede34470aad27defca106
#
_entry.id   e512ff861c3ede34470aad27defca106
#
_cell.length_a   1.000
_cell.length_b   1.000
_cell.length_c   1.000
_cell.angle_alpha   90.00
_cell.angle_beta   90.00
_cell.angle_gamma   90.00
#
_symmetry.space_group_name_H-M   'P 1'
#
loop_
_entity.id
_entity.type
_entity.pdbx_description
1 polymer ?
#
loop_
_entity_poly.entity_id
_entity_poly.type
_entity_poly.pdbx_seq_one_letter_code
_entity_poly.pdbx_strand_id
1 'polypeptide(L)'
;SSEVAGGEVYKEVFEAAAAARKFSTGTNVQDWNLATNMVITGKAGGQIMGDWAQGEFQVAGQTAGEDYTCLPGLGVNEIISTGGDAFYFPKQDDSEIEAAQKELASLMLSKQVQVDFNLKKGSLPVRGDIDLEAANDCMKKGLKILADGNILPDNNQVFTADTQGQIADLMVEFWSSEDLSAEDAQGRFADIIADAD
;
A
#
# COMPACT_ATOMS: atom_id res chain seq x y z
N SER A 1 0.69 19.31 10.06
CA SER A 1 0.29 20.73 9.91
C SER A 1 0.70 21.26 8.54
N SER A 2 0.00 22.28 8.08
CA SER A 2 0.27 22.99 6.81
C SER A 2 1.67 23.60 6.75
N GLU A 3 2.21 24.07 7.88
CA GLU A 3 3.60 24.55 7.95
C GLU A 3 4.61 23.48 7.55
N VAL A 4 4.42 22.25 7.99
CA VAL A 4 5.28 21.10 7.61
C VAL A 4 5.07 20.75 6.13
N ALA A 5 3.81 20.74 5.67
CA ALA A 5 3.47 20.44 4.28
C ALA A 5 4.04 21.46 3.28
N GLY A 6 4.10 22.73 3.65
CA GLY A 6 4.74 23.79 2.87
C GLY A 6 6.27 23.89 3.06
N GLY A 7 6.86 23.09 3.93
CA GLY A 7 8.28 23.15 4.29
C GLY A 7 9.23 22.41 3.34
N GLU A 8 10.52 22.48 3.62
CA GLU A 8 11.60 21.97 2.77
C GLU A 8 11.51 20.45 2.54
N VAL A 9 11.05 19.68 3.56
CA VAL A 9 10.92 18.21 3.43
C VAL A 9 9.95 17.83 2.32
N TYR A 10 8.78 18.48 2.28
CA TYR A 10 7.80 18.21 1.22
C TYR A 10 8.21 18.80 -0.13
N LYS A 11 8.97 19.88 -0.15
CA LYS A 11 9.59 20.39 -1.38
C LYS A 11 10.47 19.31 -2.02
N GLU A 12 11.37 18.71 -1.24
CA GLU A 12 12.22 17.60 -1.70
C GLU A 12 11.39 16.41 -2.21
N VAL A 13 10.27 16.09 -1.53
CA VAL A 13 9.35 15.02 -1.97
C VAL A 13 8.73 15.34 -3.32
N PHE A 14 8.19 16.56 -3.52
CA PHE A 14 7.58 16.94 -4.79
C PHE A 14 8.60 17.09 -5.92
N GLU A 15 9.81 17.55 -5.64
CA GLU A 15 10.92 17.57 -6.60
C GLU A 15 11.34 16.15 -7.03
N ALA A 16 11.46 15.22 -6.07
CA ALA A 16 11.74 13.82 -6.35
C ALA A 16 10.60 13.16 -7.15
N ALA A 17 9.35 13.45 -6.84
CA ALA A 17 8.19 12.97 -7.58
C ALA A 17 8.16 13.54 -9.01
N ALA A 18 8.48 14.83 -9.19
CA ALA A 18 8.62 15.44 -10.53
C ALA A 18 9.72 14.80 -11.37
N ALA A 19 10.84 14.41 -10.73
CA ALA A 19 11.90 13.68 -11.40
C ALA A 19 11.46 12.25 -11.77
N ALA A 20 10.77 11.54 -10.85
CA ALA A 20 10.24 10.19 -11.08
C ALA A 20 9.18 10.16 -12.18
N ARG A 21 8.33 11.19 -12.28
CA ARG A 21 7.31 11.34 -13.33
C ARG A 21 7.89 11.16 -14.74
N LYS A 22 9.11 11.60 -14.99
CA LYS A 22 9.79 11.49 -16.29
C LYS A 22 10.08 10.04 -16.71
N PHE A 23 10.14 9.15 -15.73
CA PHE A 23 10.37 7.71 -15.93
C PHE A 23 9.08 6.89 -15.84
N SER A 24 7.97 7.55 -15.51
CA SER A 24 6.68 6.87 -15.38
C SER A 24 6.10 6.55 -16.74
N THR A 25 5.50 5.38 -16.82
CA THR A 25 4.76 4.99 -18.02
C THR A 25 3.43 5.74 -18.02
N GLY A 26 3.28 6.70 -18.93
CA GLY A 26 2.04 7.47 -19.11
C GLY A 26 0.93 6.58 -19.68
N THR A 27 0.28 5.79 -18.84
CA THR A 27 -0.86 4.95 -19.23
C THR A 27 -2.08 5.31 -18.38
N ASN A 28 -3.25 5.30 -19.01
CA ASN A 28 -4.53 5.45 -18.32
C ASN A 28 -4.96 4.12 -17.66
N VAL A 29 -4.04 3.45 -16.98
CA VAL A 29 -4.36 2.24 -16.23
C VAL A 29 -5.00 2.65 -14.91
N GLN A 30 -6.29 2.38 -14.76
CA GLN A 30 -7.06 2.76 -13.57
C GLN A 30 -6.96 1.73 -12.46
N ASP A 31 -6.83 0.44 -12.81
CA ASP A 31 -6.78 -0.64 -11.84
C ASP A 31 -5.34 -1.05 -11.52
N TRP A 32 -5.03 -1.15 -10.25
CA TRP A 32 -3.69 -1.45 -9.75
C TRP A 32 -3.14 -2.80 -10.26
N ASN A 33 -4.00 -3.81 -10.42
CA ASN A 33 -3.62 -5.13 -10.93
C ASN A 33 -3.24 -5.10 -12.41
N LEU A 34 -3.85 -4.22 -13.20
CA LEU A 34 -3.45 -4.00 -14.59
C LEU A 34 -2.07 -3.34 -14.66
N ALA A 35 -1.77 -2.41 -13.75
CA ALA A 35 -0.43 -1.84 -13.63
C ALA A 35 0.59 -2.90 -13.18
N THR A 36 0.24 -3.78 -12.23
CA THR A 36 1.08 -4.92 -11.85
C THR A 36 1.37 -5.83 -13.05
N ASN A 37 0.38 -6.07 -13.92
CA ASN A 37 0.55 -6.88 -15.13
C ASN A 37 1.56 -6.26 -16.11
N MET A 38 1.73 -4.95 -16.12
CA MET A 38 2.77 -4.31 -16.93
C MET A 38 4.17 -4.68 -16.44
N VAL A 39 4.37 -4.82 -15.13
CA VAL A 39 5.63 -5.31 -14.56
C VAL A 39 5.82 -6.79 -14.88
N ILE A 40 4.80 -7.62 -14.63
CA ILE A 40 4.81 -9.07 -14.92
C ILE A 40 5.18 -9.35 -16.38
N THR A 41 4.70 -8.53 -17.32
CA THR A 41 4.93 -8.70 -18.76
C THR A 41 6.15 -7.94 -19.28
N GLY A 42 6.95 -7.32 -18.41
CA GLY A 42 8.18 -6.60 -18.79
C GLY A 42 7.93 -5.27 -19.51
N LYS A 43 6.72 -4.72 -19.46
CA LYS A 43 6.38 -3.40 -20.04
C LYS A 43 6.74 -2.24 -19.11
N ALA A 44 6.90 -2.52 -17.82
CA ALA A 44 7.36 -1.59 -16.81
C ALA A 44 8.40 -2.26 -15.92
N GLY A 45 9.39 -1.50 -15.44
CA GLY A 45 10.46 -2.01 -14.58
C GLY A 45 10.08 -2.13 -13.12
N GLY A 46 8.99 -1.52 -12.68
CA GLY A 46 8.52 -1.57 -11.29
C GLY A 46 7.19 -0.85 -11.11
N GLN A 47 6.59 -1.07 -9.95
CA GLN A 47 5.34 -0.43 -9.51
C GLN A 47 5.46 -0.11 -8.02
N ILE A 48 4.97 1.04 -7.61
CA ILE A 48 4.74 1.35 -6.19
C ILE A 48 3.35 0.84 -5.83
N MET A 49 3.28 -0.21 -5.00
CA MET A 49 2.05 -0.86 -4.58
C MET A 49 2.27 -1.59 -3.25
N GLY A 50 1.19 -1.96 -2.58
CA GLY A 50 1.27 -2.79 -1.38
C GLY A 50 1.70 -4.23 -1.68
N ASP A 51 2.04 -4.94 -0.62
CA ASP A 51 2.55 -6.32 -0.68
C ASP A 51 1.57 -7.32 -1.31
N TRP A 52 0.27 -7.02 -1.29
CA TRP A 52 -0.77 -7.83 -1.95
C TRP A 52 -0.60 -7.97 -3.47
N ALA A 53 0.16 -7.09 -4.11
CA ALA A 53 0.48 -7.22 -5.53
C ALA A 53 1.23 -8.51 -5.84
N GLN A 54 1.89 -9.12 -4.85
CA GLN A 54 2.54 -10.43 -4.99
C GLN A 54 1.55 -11.54 -5.41
N GLY A 55 0.28 -11.42 -5.04
CA GLY A 55 -0.76 -12.36 -5.48
C GLY A 55 -0.88 -12.44 -7.00
N GLU A 56 -0.78 -11.31 -7.70
CA GLU A 56 -0.81 -11.25 -9.16
C GLU A 56 0.42 -11.93 -9.79
N PHE A 57 1.60 -11.72 -9.23
CA PHE A 57 2.82 -12.41 -9.67
C PHE A 57 2.73 -13.93 -9.47
N GLN A 58 2.18 -14.38 -8.34
CA GLN A 58 1.97 -15.81 -8.08
C GLN A 58 0.97 -16.44 -9.08
N VAL A 59 -0.13 -15.75 -9.37
CA VAL A 59 -1.11 -16.20 -10.38
C VAL A 59 -0.47 -16.30 -11.77
N ALA A 60 0.47 -15.41 -12.08
CA ALA A 60 1.26 -15.45 -13.31
C ALA A 60 2.38 -16.50 -13.30
N GLY A 61 2.55 -17.26 -12.21
CA GLY A 61 3.58 -18.28 -12.07
C GLY A 61 4.98 -17.73 -11.78
N GLN A 62 5.09 -16.48 -11.35
CA GLN A 62 6.36 -15.85 -11.02
C GLN A 62 6.73 -16.01 -9.55
N THR A 63 8.01 -16.14 -9.28
CA THR A 63 8.60 -16.41 -7.96
C THR A 63 9.37 -15.21 -7.43
N ALA A 64 9.05 -14.77 -6.20
CA ALA A 64 9.79 -13.71 -5.52
C ALA A 64 11.24 -14.13 -5.25
N GLY A 65 12.18 -13.26 -5.59
CA GLY A 65 13.62 -13.51 -5.49
C GLY A 65 14.25 -14.09 -6.75
N GLU A 66 13.45 -14.60 -7.70
CA GLU A 66 13.90 -15.14 -8.98
C GLU A 66 13.42 -14.24 -10.14
N ASP A 67 12.10 -14.08 -10.29
CA ASP A 67 11.48 -13.32 -11.39
C ASP A 67 11.25 -11.86 -11.04
N TYR A 68 11.02 -11.56 -9.78
CA TYR A 68 10.82 -10.19 -9.26
C TYR A 68 11.37 -10.04 -7.85
N THR A 69 11.54 -8.81 -7.41
CA THR A 69 11.92 -8.50 -6.02
C THR A 69 11.05 -7.40 -5.45
N CYS A 70 11.02 -7.30 -4.13
CA CYS A 70 10.36 -6.23 -3.39
C CYS A 70 11.40 -5.30 -2.77
N LEU A 71 11.11 -4.01 -2.83
CA LEU A 71 11.92 -2.95 -2.25
C LEU A 71 11.09 -2.17 -1.22
N PRO A 72 10.85 -2.72 0.00
CA PRO A 72 10.15 -2.00 1.05
C PRO A 72 10.81 -0.64 1.31
N GLY A 73 10.00 0.41 1.49
CA GLY A 73 10.54 1.77 1.63
C GLY A 73 11.38 2.23 0.44
N LEU A 74 11.05 1.74 -0.77
CA LEU A 74 11.78 1.98 -2.04
C LEU A 74 13.23 1.52 -2.00
N GLY A 75 13.60 0.63 -1.07
CA GLY A 75 14.98 0.15 -0.89
C GLY A 75 15.93 1.18 -0.26
N VAL A 76 15.41 2.33 0.16
CA VAL A 76 16.20 3.41 0.79
C VAL A 76 15.98 3.43 2.30
N ASN A 77 14.73 3.25 2.75
CA ASN A 77 14.35 3.22 4.15
C ASN A 77 13.66 1.90 4.46
N GLU A 78 14.13 1.18 5.47
CA GLU A 78 13.47 -0.05 5.95
C GLU A 78 12.26 0.31 6.82
N ILE A 79 11.24 0.91 6.21
CA ILE A 79 10.00 1.35 6.84
C ILE A 79 8.84 0.82 6.01
N ILE A 80 7.77 0.37 6.67
CA ILE A 80 6.52 0.02 6.02
C ILE A 80 5.35 0.78 6.65
N SER A 81 4.34 1.10 5.83
CA SER A 81 3.04 1.54 6.33
C SER A 81 2.19 0.29 6.54
N THR A 82 1.56 0.20 7.71
CA THR A 82 0.61 -0.88 7.99
C THR A 82 -0.79 -0.40 7.69
N GLY A 83 -1.36 -0.95 6.65
CA GLY A 83 -2.79 -0.97 6.40
C GLY A 83 -3.25 -2.42 6.43
N GLY A 84 -4.55 -2.65 6.38
CA GLY A 84 -5.08 -4.01 6.33
C GLY A 84 -6.51 -4.04 5.85
N ASP A 85 -6.94 -5.21 5.40
CA ASP A 85 -8.35 -5.43 5.12
C ASP A 85 -9.11 -5.56 6.44
N ALA A 86 -10.26 -4.90 6.51
CA ALA A 86 -11.18 -4.99 7.62
C ALA A 86 -12.44 -5.76 7.20
N PHE A 87 -12.85 -6.70 8.04
CA PHE A 87 -14.10 -7.44 7.87
C PHE A 87 -15.14 -6.87 8.83
N TYR A 88 -16.23 -6.38 8.28
CA TYR A 88 -17.33 -5.83 9.04
C TYR A 88 -18.45 -6.85 9.17
N PHE A 89 -18.89 -7.08 10.40
CA PHE A 89 -20.01 -7.97 10.71
C PHE A 89 -21.21 -7.11 11.13
N PRO A 90 -22.19 -6.90 10.22
CA PRO A 90 -23.38 -6.13 10.55
C PRO A 90 -24.15 -6.79 11.71
N LYS A 91 -24.76 -5.96 12.57
CA LYS A 91 -25.65 -6.47 13.62
C LYS A 91 -26.79 -7.27 12.99
N GLN A 92 -27.04 -8.45 13.55
CA GLN A 92 -28.12 -9.33 13.13
C GLN A 92 -29.11 -9.52 14.28
N ASP A 93 -30.40 -9.69 13.94
CA ASP A 93 -31.45 -10.06 14.91
C ASP A 93 -31.59 -11.58 15.02
N ASP A 94 -31.01 -12.33 14.09
CA ASP A 94 -30.98 -13.79 14.07
C ASP A 94 -29.73 -14.31 14.80
N SER A 95 -29.94 -15.06 15.86
CA SER A 95 -28.86 -15.61 16.70
C SER A 95 -28.00 -16.66 15.97
N GLU A 96 -28.54 -17.38 14.99
CA GLU A 96 -27.77 -18.34 14.20
C GLU A 96 -26.82 -17.63 13.26
N ILE A 97 -27.25 -16.53 12.65
CA ILE A 97 -26.40 -15.69 11.80
C ILE A 97 -25.31 -15.03 12.66
N GLU A 98 -25.66 -14.49 13.83
CA GLU A 98 -24.68 -13.91 14.75
C GLU A 98 -23.63 -14.94 15.18
N ALA A 99 -24.04 -16.16 15.49
CA ALA A 99 -23.13 -17.25 15.83
C ALA A 99 -22.19 -17.59 14.65
N ALA A 100 -22.71 -17.69 13.43
CA ALA A 100 -21.91 -17.94 12.22
C ALA A 100 -20.90 -16.82 11.94
N GLN A 101 -21.27 -15.56 12.15
CA GLN A 101 -20.35 -14.42 12.06
C GLN A 101 -19.17 -14.54 13.04
N LYS A 102 -19.44 -14.91 14.30
CA LYS A 102 -18.41 -15.12 15.33
C LYS A 102 -17.49 -16.30 15.00
N GLU A 103 -18.06 -17.38 14.47
CA GLU A 103 -17.29 -18.54 14.04
C GLU A 103 -16.38 -18.19 12.85
N LEU A 104 -16.89 -17.48 11.85
CA LEU A 104 -16.09 -16.99 10.72
C LEU A 104 -14.96 -16.09 11.19
N ALA A 105 -15.23 -15.11 12.06
CA ALA A 105 -14.20 -14.23 12.61
C ALA A 105 -13.11 -15.02 13.36
N SER A 106 -13.50 -16.00 14.16
CA SER A 106 -12.58 -16.88 14.88
C SER A 106 -11.73 -17.73 13.92
N LEU A 107 -12.36 -18.28 12.86
CA LEU A 107 -11.69 -19.05 11.82
C LEU A 107 -10.65 -18.22 11.09
N MET A 108 -11.00 -17.00 10.68
CA MET A 108 -10.09 -16.09 9.95
C MET A 108 -8.87 -15.69 10.79
N LEU A 109 -9.01 -15.64 12.11
CA LEU A 109 -7.90 -15.37 13.04
C LEU A 109 -7.16 -16.63 13.48
N SER A 110 -7.56 -17.82 13.03
CA SER A 110 -6.84 -19.06 13.37
C SER A 110 -5.45 -19.07 12.72
N LYS A 111 -4.48 -19.75 13.39
CA LYS A 111 -3.09 -19.83 12.89
C LYS A 111 -3.01 -20.35 11.47
N GLN A 112 -3.72 -21.44 11.18
CA GLN A 112 -3.68 -22.08 9.89
C GLN A 112 -4.22 -21.18 8.77
N VAL A 113 -5.38 -20.55 9.01
CA VAL A 113 -5.99 -19.65 8.01
C VAL A 113 -5.12 -18.41 7.79
N GLN A 114 -4.52 -17.86 8.83
CA GLN A 114 -3.60 -16.73 8.69
C GLN A 114 -2.37 -17.08 7.85
N VAL A 115 -1.82 -18.29 7.97
CA VAL A 115 -0.72 -18.77 7.12
C VAL A 115 -1.21 -18.92 5.67
N ASP A 116 -2.26 -19.72 5.45
CA ASP A 116 -2.72 -20.10 4.11
C ASP A 116 -3.21 -18.88 3.31
N PHE A 117 -3.93 -17.97 3.97
CA PHE A 117 -4.45 -16.76 3.36
C PHE A 117 -3.32 -15.81 2.95
N ASN A 118 -2.39 -15.54 3.86
CA ASN A 118 -1.33 -14.56 3.58
C ASN A 118 -0.30 -15.09 2.58
N LEU A 119 0.00 -16.39 2.58
CA LEU A 119 0.84 -17.00 1.55
C LEU A 119 0.23 -16.87 0.14
N LYS A 120 -1.11 -16.96 0.03
CA LYS A 120 -1.80 -16.80 -1.27
C LYS A 120 -1.94 -15.34 -1.68
N LYS A 121 -2.25 -14.48 -0.73
CA LYS A 121 -2.41 -13.04 -0.97
C LYS A 121 -1.06 -12.33 -1.18
N GLY A 122 0.02 -12.85 -0.60
CA GLY A 122 1.34 -12.20 -0.59
C GLY A 122 1.48 -11.13 0.48
N SER A 123 0.50 -10.99 1.39
CA SER A 123 0.49 -10.02 2.48
C SER A 123 1.06 -10.59 3.78
N LEU A 124 1.24 -9.73 4.78
CA LEU A 124 1.70 -10.13 6.10
C LEU A 124 0.52 -10.49 7.02
N PRO A 125 0.66 -11.51 7.88
CA PRO A 125 -0.38 -11.90 8.82
C PRO A 125 -0.52 -10.88 9.95
N VAL A 126 -1.72 -10.81 10.54
CA VAL A 126 -1.97 -10.00 11.74
C VAL A 126 -1.51 -10.68 13.03
N ARG A 127 -1.14 -11.97 12.98
CA ARG A 127 -0.64 -12.75 14.10
C ARG A 127 0.88 -12.83 14.09
N GLY A 128 1.51 -12.56 15.24
CA GLY A 128 2.96 -12.71 15.43
C GLY A 128 3.39 -14.10 15.95
N ASP A 129 2.42 -15.01 16.20
CA ASP A 129 2.69 -16.35 16.80
C ASP A 129 2.48 -17.50 15.80
N ILE A 130 2.72 -17.25 14.53
CA ILE A 130 2.60 -18.21 13.44
C ILE A 130 3.95 -18.47 12.79
N ASP A 131 4.09 -19.67 12.25
CA ASP A 131 5.26 -20.07 11.47
C ASP A 131 5.05 -19.67 10.00
N LEU A 132 5.99 -18.92 9.47
CA LEU A 132 6.05 -18.49 8.08
C LEU A 132 7.30 -19.04 7.38
N GLU A 133 7.70 -20.28 7.71
CA GLU A 133 8.83 -20.94 7.04
C GLU A 133 8.66 -20.96 5.51
N ALA A 134 7.41 -21.10 5.04
CA ALA A 134 7.04 -21.03 3.63
C ALA A 134 6.95 -19.60 3.04
N ALA A 135 7.22 -18.54 3.84
CA ALA A 135 7.19 -17.17 3.36
C ALA A 135 8.26 -16.97 2.27
N ASN A 136 7.86 -16.27 1.21
CA ASN A 136 8.79 -15.90 0.13
C ASN A 136 9.73 -14.76 0.56
N ASP A 137 10.69 -14.40 -0.28
CA ASP A 137 11.67 -13.36 0.00
C ASP A 137 11.05 -11.99 0.31
N CYS A 138 9.99 -11.61 -0.38
CA CYS A 138 9.28 -10.35 -0.15
C CYS A 138 8.63 -10.31 1.23
N MET A 139 7.93 -11.39 1.59
CA MET A 139 7.29 -11.51 2.91
C MET A 139 8.33 -11.49 4.04
N LYS A 140 9.47 -12.19 3.86
CA LYS A 140 10.57 -12.18 4.84
C LYS A 140 11.15 -10.79 5.08
N LYS A 141 11.29 -9.98 4.03
CA LYS A 141 11.71 -8.57 4.16
C LYS A 141 10.70 -7.76 4.99
N GLY A 142 9.40 -7.87 4.70
CA GLY A 142 8.35 -7.21 5.45
C GLY A 142 8.29 -7.64 6.91
N LEU A 143 8.38 -8.96 7.18
CA LEU A 143 8.39 -9.49 8.54
C LEU A 143 9.57 -8.99 9.37
N LYS A 144 10.76 -8.87 8.74
CA LYS A 144 11.93 -8.29 9.41
C LYS A 144 11.66 -6.84 9.84
N ILE A 145 11.13 -6.01 8.94
CA ILE A 145 10.81 -4.60 9.22
C ILE A 145 9.77 -4.49 10.35
N LEU A 146 8.75 -5.36 10.34
CA LEU A 146 7.77 -5.44 11.44
C LEU A 146 8.44 -5.78 12.78
N ALA A 147 9.34 -6.76 12.79
CA ALA A 147 10.07 -7.17 13.99
C ALA A 147 10.97 -6.06 14.53
N ASP A 148 11.56 -5.24 13.65
CA ASP A 148 12.40 -4.10 14.00
C ASP A 148 11.56 -2.88 14.48
N GLY A 149 10.22 -2.93 14.36
CA GLY A 149 9.31 -1.86 14.79
C GLY A 149 9.26 -0.64 13.88
N ASN A 150 9.79 -0.74 12.68
CA ASN A 150 9.84 0.36 11.71
C ASN A 150 8.52 0.50 10.93
N ILE A 151 7.47 0.91 11.64
CA ILE A 151 6.10 0.96 11.13
C ILE A 151 5.59 2.40 11.16
N LEU A 152 5.00 2.84 10.05
CA LEU A 152 4.26 4.10 9.97
C LEU A 152 2.76 3.83 10.13
N PRO A 153 2.00 4.76 10.74
CA PRO A 153 0.55 4.66 10.78
C PRO A 153 -0.04 4.73 9.36
N ASP A 154 -1.19 4.11 9.17
CA ASP A 154 -1.96 4.20 7.94
C ASP A 154 -2.52 5.62 7.76
N ASN A 155 -2.39 6.18 6.56
CA ASN A 155 -2.93 7.49 6.21
C ASN A 155 -4.45 7.57 6.42
N ASN A 156 -5.18 6.47 6.27
CA ASN A 156 -6.62 6.39 6.54
C ASN A 156 -6.99 6.70 8.00
N GLN A 157 -6.03 6.64 8.92
CA GLN A 157 -6.22 6.99 10.32
C GLN A 157 -5.94 8.47 10.60
N VAL A 158 -5.32 9.17 9.66
CA VAL A 158 -4.85 10.55 9.84
C VAL A 158 -5.77 11.55 9.15
N PHE A 159 -6.29 11.19 7.97
CA PHE A 159 -7.07 12.10 7.13
C PHE A 159 -8.52 11.62 6.95
N THR A 160 -9.43 12.57 6.81
CA THR A 160 -10.81 12.26 6.41
C THR A 160 -10.84 11.72 4.97
N ALA A 161 -11.92 11.03 4.59
CA ALA A 161 -12.09 10.55 3.22
C ALA A 161 -12.08 11.69 2.19
N ASP A 162 -12.62 12.86 2.56
CA ASP A 162 -12.64 14.06 1.70
C ASP A 162 -11.21 14.57 1.46
N THR A 163 -10.43 14.76 2.53
CA THR A 163 -9.02 15.18 2.44
C THR A 163 -8.19 14.21 1.59
N GLN A 164 -8.39 12.91 1.78
CA GLN A 164 -7.71 11.89 0.96
C GLN A 164 -8.10 11.98 -0.51
N GLY A 165 -9.39 12.24 -0.80
CA GLY A 165 -9.87 12.47 -2.16
C GLY A 165 -9.20 13.67 -2.82
N GLN A 166 -9.13 14.81 -2.13
CA GLN A 166 -8.45 16.01 -2.63
C GLN A 166 -6.96 15.78 -2.91
N ILE A 167 -6.26 15.07 -2.01
CA ILE A 167 -4.85 14.71 -2.22
C ILE A 167 -4.71 13.79 -3.44
N ALA A 168 -5.59 12.80 -3.59
CA ALA A 168 -5.56 11.88 -4.73
C ALA A 168 -5.78 12.63 -6.05
N ASP A 169 -6.75 13.53 -6.12
CA ASP A 169 -7.03 14.35 -7.31
C ASP A 169 -5.84 15.23 -7.68
N LEU A 170 -5.22 15.88 -6.69
CA LEU A 170 -3.99 16.66 -6.90
C LEU A 170 -2.86 15.80 -7.47
N MET A 171 -2.67 14.60 -6.93
CA MET A 171 -1.61 13.70 -7.40
C MET A 171 -1.89 13.18 -8.81
N VAL A 172 -3.15 12.87 -9.15
CA VAL A 172 -3.53 12.50 -10.51
C VAL A 172 -3.23 13.62 -11.50
N GLU A 173 -3.59 14.86 -11.17
CA GLU A 173 -3.27 16.03 -12.01
C GLU A 173 -1.76 16.21 -12.16
N PHE A 174 -1.01 16.15 -11.05
CA PHE A 174 0.44 16.31 -11.03
C PHE A 174 1.16 15.25 -11.87
N TRP A 175 0.73 13.97 -11.83
CA TRP A 175 1.32 12.91 -12.64
C TRP A 175 0.89 12.94 -14.10
N SER A 176 -0.26 13.52 -14.41
CA SER A 176 -0.84 13.57 -15.77
C SER A 176 -0.33 14.74 -16.61
N SER A 177 0.17 15.82 -15.98
CA SER A 177 0.57 17.04 -16.67
C SER A 177 1.93 17.55 -16.16
N GLU A 178 2.81 17.86 -17.09
CA GLU A 178 4.07 18.55 -16.79
C GLU A 178 3.87 20.07 -16.51
N ASP A 179 2.68 20.60 -16.81
CA ASP A 179 2.37 22.01 -16.61
C ASP A 179 2.24 22.37 -15.10
N LEU A 180 1.88 21.39 -14.26
CA LEU A 180 1.85 21.56 -12.82
C LEU A 180 3.27 21.35 -12.25
N SER A 181 3.89 22.44 -11.80
CA SER A 181 5.24 22.41 -11.21
C SER A 181 5.23 21.70 -9.84
N ALA A 182 6.41 21.25 -9.39
CA ALA A 182 6.58 20.69 -8.04
C ALA A 182 6.24 21.71 -6.95
N GLU A 183 6.60 22.99 -7.14
CA GLU A 183 6.32 24.07 -6.21
C GLU A 183 4.81 24.37 -6.11
N ASP A 184 4.11 24.48 -7.25
CA ASP A 184 2.67 24.69 -7.26
C ASP A 184 1.90 23.50 -6.67
N ALA A 185 2.32 22.27 -6.98
CA ALA A 185 1.72 21.07 -6.42
C ALA A 185 1.92 20.99 -4.89
N GLN A 186 3.10 21.32 -4.39
CA GLN A 186 3.36 21.41 -2.95
C GLN A 186 2.50 22.50 -2.30
N GLY A 187 2.38 23.68 -2.91
CA GLY A 187 1.53 24.75 -2.38
C GLY A 187 0.09 24.31 -2.23
N ARG A 188 -0.49 23.70 -3.26
CA ARG A 188 -1.86 23.15 -3.22
C ARG A 188 -2.01 22.02 -2.19
N PHE A 189 -0.99 21.16 -2.04
CA PHE A 189 -0.98 20.15 -0.98
C PHE A 189 -1.01 20.79 0.41
N ALA A 190 -0.21 21.82 0.65
CA ALA A 190 -0.20 22.56 1.92
C ALA A 190 -1.54 23.21 2.23
N ASP A 191 -2.25 23.75 1.21
CA ASP A 191 -3.59 24.30 1.35
C ASP A 191 -4.61 23.22 1.75
N ILE A 192 -4.59 22.05 1.10
CA ILE A 192 -5.44 20.91 1.45
C ILE A 192 -5.21 20.48 2.92
N ILE A 193 -3.96 20.44 3.37
CA ILE A 193 -3.64 20.10 4.76
C ILE A 193 -4.07 21.20 5.73
N ALA A 194 -4.01 22.47 5.34
CA ALA A 194 -4.49 23.58 6.17
C ALA A 194 -6.01 23.51 6.38
N ASP A 195 -6.75 23.12 5.36
CA ASP A 195 -8.21 22.98 5.44
C ASP A 195 -8.64 21.71 6.23
N ALA A 196 -7.73 20.77 6.41
CA ALA A 196 -7.97 19.52 7.17
C ALA A 196 -7.66 19.65 8.68
N ASP A 197 -6.86 20.63 9.10
CA ASP A 197 -6.47 20.91 10.49
C ASP A 197 -7.58 21.70 11.22
#